data_961898ea3e2e4b23e6e5eabfe7aa572b
#
_entry.id   961898ea3e2e4b23e6e5eabfe7aa572b
#
_cell.length_a   1.000
_cell.length_b   1.000
_cell.length_c   1.000
_cell.angle_alpha   90.00
_cell.angle_beta   90.00
_cell.angle_gamma   90.00
#
_symmetry.space_group_name_H-M   'P 1'
#
loop_
_entity.id
_entity.type
_entity.pdbx_description
1 polymer ?
#
loop_
_entity_poly.entity_id
_entity_poly.type
_entity_poly.pdbx_seq_one_letter_code
_entity_poly.pdbx_strand_id
1 'polypeptide(L)'
;MVDMKSMNAVEYIADHASNLEYDMLPPLAVKRAGQVIVDTICCALGARDTHLVKLAGEFAAATEPGSESVLWGTDTKLSAAGAAWANALTSKHLEMDDSHRVCGHVAAELVPLAIALCEQRGMSGKELVTIIAAGYDVFGAIQPGVKVAQRERGLDHKSQAGTLASAVVAALAMGLDTNKIANALALSMDMASGTEQYVFDAGLCDTKDLLSGYAVRNGMYAAQLAEAGFQGPPGALDGEYGYYHAFGDGYDPDFLAGIGKEFVIAETGFKPHAGCRHVHACVDATNNLLEQGQPDLSQVEKIKVGSYKNAITPSFRVKYDCDSVNQAGFSLPVTVSVVLNRGSWYKEDIAAFDQAAVQELVPKVEVVLDEQINADWPEKNGCRVEVTTKSGDLFEGHVSYALGEPENMLSDAEFEAKFRYLANGAIPEDNITALCNMVDTVADINDMSELVNLTLPK
;
A
#
# COMPACT_ATOMS: atom_id res chain seq x y z
N MET A 1 -19.25 -12.22 -21.28
CA MET A 1 -17.77 -12.14 -21.35
C MET A 1 -17.38 -12.08 -22.82
N VAL A 2 -16.75 -11.01 -23.23
CA VAL A 2 -16.22 -10.86 -24.58
C VAL A 2 -15.02 -11.80 -24.75
N ASP A 3 -14.82 -12.34 -25.97
CA ASP A 3 -13.72 -13.25 -26.25
C ASP A 3 -12.38 -12.48 -26.28
N MET A 4 -11.50 -12.73 -25.30
CA MET A 4 -10.13 -12.18 -25.24
C MET A 4 -9.34 -12.30 -26.54
N LYS A 5 -9.68 -13.25 -27.40
CA LYS A 5 -8.99 -13.46 -28.70
C LYS A 5 -9.30 -12.39 -29.75
N SER A 6 -10.30 -11.54 -29.50
CA SER A 6 -10.75 -10.52 -30.45
C SER A 6 -10.38 -9.08 -30.03
N MET A 7 -9.79 -8.89 -28.84
CA MET A 7 -9.43 -7.58 -28.27
C MET A 7 -7.95 -7.55 -27.92
N ASN A 8 -7.29 -6.39 -28.01
CA ASN A 8 -5.98 -6.19 -27.40
C ASN A 8 -6.10 -6.03 -25.87
N ALA A 9 -4.98 -6.09 -25.16
CA ALA A 9 -4.97 -6.03 -23.69
C ALA A 9 -5.57 -4.74 -23.13
N VAL A 10 -5.35 -3.60 -23.77
CA VAL A 10 -5.89 -2.28 -23.37
C VAL A 10 -7.41 -2.27 -23.47
N GLU A 11 -7.96 -2.72 -24.60
CA GLU A 11 -9.40 -2.80 -24.85
C GLU A 11 -10.08 -3.77 -23.87
N TYR A 12 -9.47 -4.92 -23.60
CA TYR A 12 -10.01 -5.92 -22.69
C TYR A 12 -10.11 -5.39 -21.25
N ILE A 13 -9.07 -4.72 -20.76
CA ILE A 13 -9.06 -4.09 -19.44
C ILE A 13 -10.11 -2.98 -19.37
N ALA A 14 -10.20 -2.13 -20.40
CA ALA A 14 -11.17 -1.03 -20.44
C ALA A 14 -12.63 -1.53 -20.50
N ASP A 15 -12.88 -2.60 -21.26
CA ASP A 15 -14.21 -3.23 -21.32
C ASP A 15 -14.61 -3.81 -19.95
N HIS A 16 -13.71 -4.53 -19.28
CA HIS A 16 -13.97 -5.01 -17.93
C HIS A 16 -14.26 -3.86 -16.97
N ALA A 17 -13.41 -2.87 -16.91
CA ALA A 17 -13.53 -1.77 -15.94
C ALA A 17 -14.81 -0.94 -16.16
N SER A 18 -15.18 -0.67 -17.42
CA SER A 18 -16.37 0.13 -17.75
C SER A 18 -17.68 -0.61 -17.56
N ASN A 19 -17.70 -1.94 -17.58
CA ASN A 19 -18.89 -2.75 -17.41
C ASN A 19 -19.03 -3.34 -16.00
N LEU A 20 -18.09 -3.04 -15.08
CA LEU A 20 -18.20 -3.50 -13.70
C LEU A 20 -19.28 -2.70 -12.97
N GLU A 21 -20.24 -3.41 -12.39
CA GLU A 21 -21.33 -2.85 -11.59
C GLU A 21 -21.21 -3.31 -10.12
N TYR A 22 -21.67 -2.47 -9.19
CA TYR A 22 -21.63 -2.77 -7.76
C TYR A 22 -22.21 -4.14 -7.40
N ASP A 23 -23.35 -4.49 -8.01
CA ASP A 23 -24.05 -5.75 -7.73
C ASP A 23 -23.31 -7.00 -8.25
N MET A 24 -22.24 -6.82 -9.04
CA MET A 24 -21.34 -7.91 -9.47
C MET A 24 -20.27 -8.21 -8.42
N LEU A 25 -20.03 -7.31 -7.46
CA LEU A 25 -19.00 -7.49 -6.43
C LEU A 25 -19.46 -8.51 -5.38
N PRO A 26 -18.64 -9.53 -5.06
CA PRO A 26 -18.95 -10.42 -3.95
C PRO A 26 -18.86 -9.67 -2.61
N PRO A 27 -19.62 -10.12 -1.58
CA PRO A 27 -19.64 -9.45 -0.27
C PRO A 27 -18.25 -9.21 0.34
N LEU A 28 -17.31 -10.11 0.12
CA LEU A 28 -15.92 -9.96 0.62
C LEU A 28 -15.19 -8.80 -0.07
N ALA A 29 -15.38 -8.62 -1.38
CA ALA A 29 -14.78 -7.49 -2.10
C ALA A 29 -15.36 -6.15 -1.62
N VAL A 30 -16.66 -6.08 -1.38
CA VAL A 30 -17.32 -4.88 -0.82
C VAL A 30 -16.79 -4.56 0.58
N LYS A 31 -16.75 -5.57 1.48
CA LYS A 31 -16.20 -5.40 2.83
C LYS A 31 -14.74 -4.92 2.75
N ARG A 32 -13.95 -5.53 1.89
CA ARG A 32 -12.54 -5.22 1.73
C ARG A 32 -12.33 -3.80 1.17
N ALA A 33 -13.18 -3.35 0.26
CA ALA A 33 -13.16 -1.98 -0.25
C ALA A 33 -13.43 -0.96 0.87
N GLY A 34 -14.42 -1.20 1.72
CA GLY A 34 -14.68 -0.36 2.90
C GLY A 34 -13.49 -0.29 3.85
N GLN A 35 -12.87 -1.44 4.15
CA GLN A 35 -11.66 -1.50 4.98
C GLN A 35 -10.51 -0.71 4.34
N VAL A 36 -10.26 -0.90 3.05
CA VAL A 36 -9.20 -0.19 2.30
C VAL A 36 -9.41 1.32 2.30
N ILE A 37 -10.64 1.78 2.08
CA ILE A 37 -10.98 3.21 2.07
C ILE A 37 -10.69 3.84 3.44
N VAL A 38 -11.22 3.27 4.51
CA VAL A 38 -11.05 3.82 5.86
C VAL A 38 -9.61 3.71 6.33
N ASP A 39 -8.95 2.59 6.06
CA ASP A 39 -7.53 2.38 6.39
C ASP A 39 -6.63 3.44 5.75
N THR A 40 -6.84 3.72 4.46
CA THR A 40 -6.05 4.72 3.72
C THR A 40 -6.24 6.12 4.29
N ILE A 41 -7.49 6.49 4.63
CA ILE A 41 -7.79 7.77 5.28
C ILE A 41 -7.09 7.84 6.65
N CYS A 42 -7.22 6.80 7.48
CA CYS A 42 -6.60 6.78 8.80
C CYS A 42 -5.07 6.84 8.72
N CYS A 43 -4.44 6.18 7.74
CA CYS A 43 -3.00 6.29 7.50
C CYS A 43 -2.58 7.75 7.20
N ALA A 44 -3.34 8.47 6.38
CA ALA A 44 -3.09 9.88 6.12
C ALA A 44 -3.27 10.74 7.38
N LEU A 45 -4.33 10.51 8.15
CA LEU A 45 -4.57 11.21 9.42
C LEU A 45 -3.43 11.00 10.42
N GLY A 46 -2.88 9.78 10.50
CA GLY A 46 -1.74 9.47 11.35
C GLY A 46 -0.45 10.19 10.96
N ALA A 47 -0.32 10.59 9.71
CA ALA A 47 0.84 11.32 9.19
C ALA A 47 0.77 12.85 9.39
N ARG A 48 -0.37 13.42 9.81
CA ARG A 48 -0.67 14.86 9.80
C ARG A 48 0.39 15.78 10.44
N ASP A 49 1.05 15.31 11.51
CA ASP A 49 2.05 16.09 12.25
C ASP A 49 3.46 15.96 11.65
N THR A 50 3.60 15.26 10.53
CA THR A 50 4.90 15.08 9.88
C THR A 50 5.25 16.27 9.00
N HIS A 51 6.56 16.47 8.80
CA HIS A 51 7.07 17.49 7.88
C HIS A 51 6.55 17.28 6.45
N LEU A 52 6.36 16.04 6.03
CA LEU A 52 5.88 15.71 4.69
C LEU A 52 4.48 16.26 4.43
N VAL A 53 3.54 16.13 5.38
CA VAL A 53 2.17 16.65 5.20
C VAL A 53 2.17 18.17 5.01
N LYS A 54 3.01 18.88 5.79
CA LYS A 54 3.18 20.33 5.64
C LYS A 54 3.72 20.70 4.27
N LEU A 55 4.79 20.03 3.82
CA LEU A 55 5.37 20.28 2.49
C LEU A 55 4.39 19.95 1.37
N ALA A 56 3.67 18.82 1.47
CA ALA A 56 2.69 18.42 0.48
C ALA A 56 1.55 19.44 0.37
N GLY A 57 1.01 19.90 1.51
CA GLY A 57 -0.03 20.91 1.54
C GLY A 57 0.42 22.25 0.96
N GLU A 58 1.57 22.77 1.35
CA GLU A 58 2.14 24.02 0.84
C GLU A 58 2.42 23.94 -0.68
N PHE A 59 3.01 22.83 -1.15
CA PHE A 59 3.29 22.61 -2.56
C PHE A 59 2.01 22.50 -3.39
N ALA A 60 1.05 21.68 -2.94
CA ALA A 60 -0.22 21.50 -3.64
C ALA A 60 -1.04 22.81 -3.68
N ALA A 61 -1.07 23.57 -2.59
CA ALA A 61 -1.75 24.87 -2.58
C ALA A 61 -1.13 25.88 -3.56
N ALA A 62 0.16 25.78 -3.80
CA ALA A 62 0.85 26.67 -4.74
C ALA A 62 0.72 26.22 -6.21
N THR A 63 0.65 24.93 -6.48
CA THR A 63 0.67 24.36 -7.86
C THR A 63 -0.69 23.92 -8.36
N GLU A 64 -1.58 23.51 -7.46
CA GLU A 64 -2.91 22.96 -7.72
C GLU A 64 -3.96 23.64 -6.82
N PRO A 65 -4.08 24.98 -6.87
CA PRO A 65 -5.06 25.70 -6.04
C PRO A 65 -6.49 25.33 -6.44
N GLY A 66 -7.38 25.28 -5.44
CA GLY A 66 -8.78 24.97 -5.65
C GLY A 66 -9.55 24.92 -4.34
N SER A 67 -10.78 24.43 -4.42
CA SER A 67 -11.67 24.30 -3.26
C SER A 67 -12.56 23.06 -3.36
N GLU A 68 -12.24 22.16 -4.28
CA GLU A 68 -13.05 21.01 -4.64
C GLU A 68 -12.89 19.86 -3.66
N SER A 69 -11.72 19.73 -3.05
CA SER A 69 -11.43 18.67 -2.09
C SER A 69 -10.49 19.14 -0.98
N VAL A 70 -10.20 18.30 0.02
CA VAL A 70 -9.37 18.67 1.17
C VAL A 70 -8.15 17.76 1.32
N LEU A 71 -7.08 18.32 1.89
CA LEU A 71 -6.00 17.55 2.46
C LEU A 71 -6.47 17.00 3.83
N TRP A 72 -6.62 15.70 3.93
CA TRP A 72 -7.18 15.02 5.11
C TRP A 72 -6.41 15.33 6.39
N GLY A 73 -7.13 15.56 7.48
CA GLY A 73 -6.57 15.96 8.75
C GLY A 73 -6.19 17.45 8.82
N THR A 74 -6.55 18.26 7.82
CA THR A 74 -6.30 19.71 7.76
C THR A 74 -7.52 20.49 7.26
N ASP A 75 -7.48 21.83 7.37
CA ASP A 75 -8.49 22.72 6.78
C ASP A 75 -8.12 23.17 5.34
N THR A 76 -7.03 22.62 4.79
CA THR A 76 -6.50 23.05 3.50
C THR A 76 -7.37 22.51 2.36
N LYS A 77 -8.01 23.41 1.61
CA LYS A 77 -8.75 23.09 0.39
C LYS A 77 -7.85 23.21 -0.83
N LEU A 78 -8.01 22.27 -1.74
CA LEU A 78 -7.20 22.11 -2.95
C LEU A 78 -8.10 21.80 -4.16
N SER A 79 -7.53 21.82 -5.35
CA SER A 79 -8.15 21.16 -6.50
C SER A 79 -8.27 19.64 -6.22
N ALA A 80 -9.17 18.96 -6.92
CA ALA A 80 -9.27 17.50 -6.81
C ALA A 80 -7.92 16.82 -7.11
N ALA A 81 -7.17 17.35 -8.10
CA ALA A 81 -5.83 16.85 -8.44
C ALA A 81 -4.82 17.09 -7.31
N GLY A 82 -4.82 18.28 -6.71
CA GLY A 82 -3.93 18.62 -5.61
C GLY A 82 -4.21 17.80 -4.35
N ALA A 83 -5.49 17.63 -4.00
CA ALA A 83 -5.90 16.82 -2.86
C ALA A 83 -5.57 15.34 -3.07
N ALA A 84 -5.89 14.77 -4.24
CA ALA A 84 -5.56 13.40 -4.58
C ALA A 84 -4.05 13.13 -4.47
N TRP A 85 -3.22 14.01 -5.04
CA TRP A 85 -1.77 13.93 -4.97
C TRP A 85 -1.25 14.01 -3.54
N ALA A 86 -1.68 14.99 -2.75
CA ALA A 86 -1.20 15.20 -1.39
C ALA A 86 -1.65 14.07 -0.44
N ASN A 87 -2.91 13.62 -0.55
CA ASN A 87 -3.44 12.53 0.27
C ASN A 87 -2.77 11.19 -0.10
N ALA A 88 -2.35 10.96 -1.35
CA ALA A 88 -1.60 9.77 -1.74
C ALA A 88 -0.23 9.70 -1.05
N LEU A 89 0.50 10.81 -0.96
CA LEU A 89 1.77 10.86 -0.23
C LEU A 89 1.57 10.56 1.26
N THR A 90 0.61 11.25 1.86
CA THR A 90 0.41 11.21 3.31
C THR A 90 -0.11 9.87 3.79
N SER A 91 -0.98 9.21 3.01
CA SER A 91 -1.50 7.87 3.35
C SER A 91 -0.42 6.79 3.34
N LYS A 92 0.65 6.96 2.56
CA LYS A 92 1.75 6.01 2.48
C LYS A 92 2.86 6.23 3.51
N HIS A 93 2.97 7.44 4.03
CA HIS A 93 4.14 7.91 4.78
C HIS A 93 4.52 7.07 6.00
N LEU A 94 3.53 6.59 6.75
CA LEU A 94 3.76 5.79 7.96
C LEU A 94 4.08 4.32 7.69
N GLU A 95 4.02 3.87 6.42
CA GLU A 95 4.16 2.45 6.08
C GLU A 95 3.21 1.52 6.86
N MET A 96 1.98 1.98 7.09
CA MET A 96 0.91 1.22 7.74
C MET A 96 -0.28 0.96 6.81
N ASP A 97 -0.13 1.31 5.54
CA ASP A 97 -1.10 1.13 4.46
C ASP A 97 -1.41 -0.35 4.17
N ASP A 98 -2.24 -0.59 3.16
CA ASP A 98 -2.58 -1.93 2.68
C ASP A 98 -1.36 -2.71 2.19
N SER A 99 -1.55 -4.01 2.03
CA SER A 99 -0.54 -4.88 1.45
C SER A 99 -1.19 -6.01 0.67
N HIS A 100 -0.84 -6.14 -0.60
CA HIS A 100 -1.28 -7.24 -1.44
C HIS A 100 -0.08 -8.06 -1.91
N ARG A 101 -0.17 -9.39 -1.81
CA ARG A 101 0.97 -10.29 -2.08
C ARG A 101 1.54 -10.14 -3.50
N VAL A 102 0.67 -9.95 -4.48
CA VAL A 102 1.06 -9.73 -5.88
C VAL A 102 1.32 -8.25 -6.16
N CYS A 103 0.38 -7.37 -5.80
CA CYS A 103 0.40 -5.97 -6.21
C CYS A 103 1.28 -5.08 -5.31
N GLY A 104 1.47 -5.43 -4.05
CA GLY A 104 2.18 -4.61 -3.07
C GLY A 104 1.23 -3.64 -2.36
N HIS A 105 1.46 -2.34 -2.48
CA HIS A 105 0.67 -1.28 -1.85
C HIS A 105 -0.14 -0.56 -2.93
N VAL A 106 -1.44 -0.70 -2.94
CA VAL A 106 -2.34 -0.26 -4.03
C VAL A 106 -3.21 0.91 -3.60
N ALA A 107 -3.66 0.87 -2.35
CA ALA A 107 -4.67 1.79 -1.84
C ALA A 107 -4.21 3.25 -1.87
N ALA A 108 -2.96 3.52 -1.50
CA ALA A 108 -2.41 4.87 -1.48
C ALA A 108 -2.43 5.57 -2.86
N GLU A 109 -2.49 4.82 -3.94
CA GLU A 109 -2.53 5.34 -5.31
C GLU A 109 -3.96 5.46 -5.83
N LEU A 110 -4.87 4.59 -5.41
CA LEU A 110 -6.23 4.56 -5.96
C LEU A 110 -7.25 5.31 -5.10
N VAL A 111 -7.21 5.13 -3.77
CA VAL A 111 -8.25 5.65 -2.87
C VAL A 111 -8.29 7.18 -2.82
N PRO A 112 -7.16 7.89 -2.63
CA PRO A 112 -7.19 9.36 -2.61
C PRO A 112 -7.68 9.95 -3.93
N LEU A 113 -7.29 9.34 -5.06
CA LEU A 113 -7.72 9.76 -6.39
C LEU A 113 -9.22 9.56 -6.59
N ALA A 114 -9.72 8.35 -6.25
CA ALA A 114 -11.13 8.03 -6.40
C ALA A 114 -12.01 8.94 -5.52
N ILE A 115 -11.65 9.15 -4.24
CA ILE A 115 -12.42 10.00 -3.33
C ILE A 115 -12.47 11.43 -3.84
N ALA A 116 -11.33 12.03 -4.23
CA ALA A 116 -11.28 13.42 -4.69
C ALA A 116 -12.14 13.65 -5.95
N LEU A 117 -12.12 12.71 -6.89
CA LEU A 117 -12.93 12.80 -8.10
C LEU A 117 -14.41 12.49 -7.86
N CYS A 118 -14.72 11.51 -7.01
CA CYS A 118 -16.10 11.20 -6.62
C CYS A 118 -16.74 12.38 -5.86
N GLU A 119 -15.98 13.05 -4.97
CA GLU A 119 -16.42 14.27 -4.29
C GLU A 119 -16.72 15.39 -5.31
N GLN A 120 -15.81 15.66 -6.24
CA GLN A 120 -15.98 16.67 -7.27
C GLN A 120 -17.20 16.40 -8.17
N ARG A 121 -17.54 15.13 -8.41
CA ARG A 121 -18.61 14.71 -9.33
C ARG A 121 -19.92 14.38 -8.62
N GLY A 122 -19.99 14.40 -7.29
CA GLY A 122 -21.17 14.05 -6.50
C GLY A 122 -21.58 12.59 -6.66
N MET A 123 -20.59 11.67 -6.73
CA MET A 123 -20.83 10.24 -6.87
C MET A 123 -21.17 9.60 -5.52
N SER A 124 -21.82 8.43 -5.57
CA SER A 124 -22.21 7.65 -4.40
C SER A 124 -21.11 6.73 -3.88
N GLY A 125 -21.28 6.20 -2.67
CA GLY A 125 -20.38 5.21 -2.10
C GLY A 125 -20.34 3.90 -2.90
N LYS A 126 -21.45 3.49 -3.53
CA LYS A 126 -21.45 2.33 -4.42
C LYS A 126 -20.54 2.53 -5.62
N GLU A 127 -20.59 3.71 -6.24
CA GLU A 127 -19.71 4.05 -7.35
C GLU A 127 -18.25 4.09 -6.89
N LEU A 128 -17.94 4.69 -5.73
CA LEU A 128 -16.60 4.70 -5.17
C LEU A 128 -16.05 3.29 -4.96
N VAL A 129 -16.84 2.40 -4.31
CA VAL A 129 -16.46 1.00 -4.06
C VAL A 129 -16.18 0.27 -5.38
N THR A 130 -17.03 0.47 -6.39
CA THR A 130 -16.89 -0.17 -7.71
C THR A 130 -15.63 0.29 -8.43
N ILE A 131 -15.37 1.59 -8.42
CA ILE A 131 -14.18 2.21 -9.05
C ILE A 131 -12.89 1.70 -8.39
N ILE A 132 -12.86 1.61 -7.06
CA ILE A 132 -11.70 1.09 -6.34
C ILE A 132 -11.50 -0.40 -6.64
N ALA A 133 -12.55 -1.21 -6.65
CA ALA A 133 -12.46 -2.63 -6.99
C ALA A 133 -11.92 -2.83 -8.42
N ALA A 134 -12.42 -2.06 -9.39
CA ALA A 134 -11.92 -2.05 -10.76
C ALA A 134 -10.42 -1.68 -10.82
N GLY A 135 -10.01 -0.65 -10.07
CA GLY A 135 -8.59 -0.25 -9.99
C GLY A 135 -7.68 -1.35 -9.46
N TYR A 136 -8.10 -2.09 -8.43
CA TYR A 136 -7.37 -3.25 -7.92
C TYR A 136 -7.26 -4.36 -8.96
N ASP A 137 -8.33 -4.66 -9.69
CA ASP A 137 -8.32 -5.68 -10.75
C ASP A 137 -7.37 -5.29 -11.88
N VAL A 138 -7.35 -4.01 -12.30
CA VAL A 138 -6.41 -3.48 -13.29
C VAL A 138 -4.98 -3.60 -12.81
N PHE A 139 -4.71 -3.21 -11.56
CA PHE A 139 -3.38 -3.33 -10.97
C PHE A 139 -2.92 -4.79 -10.94
N GLY A 140 -3.80 -5.70 -10.50
CA GLY A 140 -3.54 -7.13 -10.43
C GLY A 140 -3.33 -7.79 -11.79
N ALA A 141 -3.95 -7.28 -12.83
CA ALA A 141 -3.75 -7.76 -14.21
C ALA A 141 -2.39 -7.34 -14.78
N ILE A 142 -1.90 -6.14 -14.43
CA ILE A 142 -0.66 -5.58 -14.98
C ILE A 142 0.58 -6.17 -14.28
N GLN A 143 0.55 -6.31 -12.96
CA GLN A 143 1.70 -6.67 -12.14
C GLN A 143 2.36 -8.02 -12.47
N PRO A 144 1.63 -9.13 -12.69
CA PRO A 144 2.26 -10.44 -12.90
C PRO A 144 3.25 -10.46 -14.06
N GLY A 145 2.96 -9.73 -15.14
CA GLY A 145 3.77 -9.71 -16.35
C GLY A 145 5.07 -8.89 -16.26
N VAL A 146 5.23 -8.06 -15.22
CA VAL A 146 6.36 -7.11 -15.16
C VAL A 146 7.12 -7.11 -13.84
N LYS A 147 6.49 -7.50 -12.74
CA LYS A 147 7.01 -7.32 -11.37
C LYS A 147 8.42 -7.87 -11.16
N VAL A 148 8.70 -9.07 -11.64
CA VAL A 148 10.01 -9.72 -11.44
C VAL A 148 11.09 -8.99 -12.22
N ALA A 149 10.87 -8.82 -13.54
CA ALA A 149 11.82 -8.17 -14.44
C ALA A 149 12.08 -6.70 -14.06
N GLN A 150 11.04 -5.96 -13.68
CA GLN A 150 11.19 -4.58 -13.21
C GLN A 150 12.07 -4.51 -11.97
N ARG A 151 11.81 -5.37 -10.98
CA ARG A 151 12.59 -5.41 -9.74
C ARG A 151 14.06 -5.75 -9.98
N GLU A 152 14.35 -6.69 -10.86
CA GLU A 152 15.72 -7.05 -11.23
C GLU A 152 16.45 -5.89 -11.94
N ARG A 153 15.71 -5.03 -12.63
CA ARG A 153 16.22 -3.82 -13.29
C ARG A 153 16.26 -2.59 -12.40
N GLY A 154 15.86 -2.70 -11.12
CA GLY A 154 15.82 -1.60 -10.16
C GLY A 154 14.69 -0.60 -10.40
N LEU A 155 13.60 -1.03 -11.03
CA LEU A 155 12.41 -0.22 -11.27
C LEU A 155 11.37 -0.42 -10.14
N ASP A 156 10.70 0.64 -9.75
CA ASP A 156 9.58 0.54 -8.80
C ASP A 156 8.33 0.08 -9.54
N HIS A 157 8.06 -1.21 -9.46
CA HIS A 157 6.94 -1.86 -10.13
C HIS A 157 5.56 -1.36 -9.63
N LYS A 158 5.49 -0.87 -8.39
CA LYS A 158 4.24 -0.40 -7.79
C LYS A 158 3.82 0.94 -8.41
N SER A 159 4.70 1.92 -8.43
CA SER A 159 4.39 3.23 -9.00
C SER A 159 4.12 3.17 -10.51
N GLN A 160 4.76 2.23 -11.22
CA GLN A 160 4.49 2.05 -12.64
C GLN A 160 3.09 1.47 -12.89
N ALA A 161 2.74 0.33 -12.30
CA ALA A 161 1.40 -0.23 -12.42
C ALA A 161 0.34 0.66 -11.77
N GLY A 162 0.69 1.37 -10.68
CA GLY A 162 -0.15 2.38 -10.05
C GLY A 162 -0.53 3.53 -10.97
N THR A 163 0.40 3.98 -11.83
CA THR A 163 0.10 5.00 -12.85
C THR A 163 -0.97 4.51 -13.83
N LEU A 164 -0.85 3.27 -14.31
CA LEU A 164 -1.80 2.68 -15.25
C LEU A 164 -3.17 2.47 -14.61
N ALA A 165 -3.20 1.91 -13.41
CA ALA A 165 -4.44 1.70 -12.66
C ALA A 165 -5.11 3.03 -12.26
N SER A 166 -4.33 4.03 -11.85
CA SER A 166 -4.83 5.38 -11.57
C SER A 166 -5.46 6.05 -12.80
N ALA A 167 -4.94 5.79 -14.02
CA ALA A 167 -5.55 6.30 -15.23
C ALA A 167 -6.95 5.72 -15.47
N VAL A 168 -7.15 4.43 -15.21
CA VAL A 168 -8.46 3.79 -15.31
C VAL A 168 -9.39 4.28 -14.22
N VAL A 169 -8.94 4.35 -12.96
CA VAL A 169 -9.72 4.88 -11.83
C VAL A 169 -10.18 6.31 -12.10
N ALA A 170 -9.27 7.17 -12.57
CA ALA A 170 -9.62 8.55 -12.93
C ALA A 170 -10.64 8.60 -14.06
N ALA A 171 -10.44 7.82 -15.13
CA ALA A 171 -11.34 7.79 -16.28
C ALA A 171 -12.75 7.31 -15.89
N LEU A 172 -12.86 6.29 -15.01
CA LEU A 172 -14.13 5.82 -14.45
C LEU A 172 -14.81 6.90 -13.61
N ALA A 173 -14.08 7.51 -12.67
CA ALA A 173 -14.62 8.58 -11.83
C ALA A 173 -14.99 9.84 -12.63
N MET A 174 -14.36 10.07 -13.76
CA MET A 174 -14.73 11.13 -14.72
C MET A 174 -15.93 10.74 -15.60
N GLY A 175 -16.45 9.51 -15.52
CA GLY A 175 -17.58 9.02 -16.30
C GLY A 175 -17.26 8.87 -17.79
N LEU A 176 -16.03 8.54 -18.14
CA LEU A 176 -15.60 8.35 -19.51
C LEU A 176 -16.10 7.02 -20.08
N ASP A 177 -16.38 7.01 -21.38
CA ASP A 177 -16.76 5.77 -22.07
C ASP A 177 -15.58 4.79 -22.23
N THR A 178 -15.89 3.53 -22.57
CA THR A 178 -14.91 2.44 -22.70
C THR A 178 -13.74 2.82 -23.61
N ASN A 179 -14.00 3.51 -24.73
CA ASN A 179 -12.94 3.92 -25.66
C ASN A 179 -12.00 4.95 -25.01
N LYS A 180 -12.54 5.93 -24.29
CA LYS A 180 -11.73 6.92 -23.58
C LYS A 180 -10.98 6.29 -22.39
N ILE A 181 -11.55 5.31 -21.69
CA ILE A 181 -10.84 4.53 -20.66
C ILE A 181 -9.65 3.80 -21.28
N ALA A 182 -9.84 3.14 -22.42
CA ALA A 182 -8.77 2.50 -23.17
C ALA A 182 -7.66 3.49 -23.55
N ASN A 183 -8.03 4.68 -24.05
CA ASN A 183 -7.05 5.72 -24.37
C ASN A 183 -6.33 6.26 -23.14
N ALA A 184 -7.02 6.45 -22.01
CA ALA A 184 -6.40 6.87 -20.75
C ALA A 184 -5.33 5.86 -20.29
N LEU A 185 -5.68 4.56 -20.31
CA LEU A 185 -4.75 3.48 -20.00
C LEU A 185 -3.55 3.48 -20.96
N ALA A 186 -3.79 3.57 -22.26
CA ALA A 186 -2.71 3.56 -23.26
C ALA A 186 -1.78 4.77 -23.14
N LEU A 187 -2.33 5.97 -22.90
CA LEU A 187 -1.54 7.21 -22.72
C LEU A 187 -0.72 7.18 -21.43
N SER A 188 -1.21 6.54 -20.36
CA SER A 188 -0.53 6.49 -19.08
C SER A 188 0.75 5.66 -19.10
N MET A 189 0.89 4.73 -20.04
CA MET A 189 2.07 3.88 -20.17
C MET A 189 3.36 4.69 -20.31
N ASP A 190 3.36 5.72 -21.15
CA ASP A 190 4.54 6.56 -21.37
C ASP A 190 4.85 7.50 -20.19
N MET A 191 3.94 7.59 -19.22
CA MET A 191 4.11 8.37 -17.97
C MET A 191 4.47 7.49 -16.77
N ALA A 192 4.44 6.15 -16.93
CA ALA A 192 4.78 5.21 -15.89
C ALA A 192 6.28 5.22 -15.62
N SER A 193 6.69 5.53 -14.39
CA SER A 193 8.09 5.67 -14.01
C SER A 193 8.32 5.30 -12.55
N GLY A 194 9.57 5.37 -12.12
CA GLY A 194 10.01 5.11 -10.76
C GLY A 194 11.17 4.13 -10.70
N THR A 195 12.10 4.37 -9.79
CA THR A 195 13.22 3.47 -9.49
C THR A 195 13.25 3.12 -8.01
N GLU A 196 13.80 1.95 -7.65
CA GLU A 196 13.96 1.53 -6.25
C GLU A 196 15.25 2.09 -5.60
N GLN A 197 15.96 3.04 -6.23
CA GLN A 197 17.20 3.61 -5.67
C GLN A 197 17.00 4.20 -4.27
N TYR A 198 15.82 4.79 -4.00
CA TYR A 198 15.45 5.33 -2.69
C TYR A 198 15.58 4.32 -1.53
N VAL A 199 15.47 3.02 -1.81
CA VAL A 199 15.62 1.96 -0.80
C VAL A 199 17.05 1.81 -0.35
N PHE A 200 18.01 2.04 -1.26
CA PHE A 200 19.44 1.85 -1.04
C PHE A 200 20.10 3.09 -0.46
N ASP A 201 19.66 4.27 -0.89
CA ASP A 201 20.20 5.56 -0.43
C ASP A 201 19.47 6.10 0.81
N ALA A 202 18.78 5.26 1.51
CA ALA A 202 17.73 5.50 2.47
C ALA A 202 18.06 6.36 3.70
N GLY A 203 18.67 7.51 3.51
CA GLY A 203 18.74 8.56 4.54
C GLY A 203 17.38 9.26 4.66
N LEU A 204 17.26 10.45 4.16
CA LEU A 204 16.09 11.31 4.22
C LEU A 204 15.55 11.55 2.79
N CYS A 205 14.95 10.52 2.17
CA CYS A 205 14.48 10.65 0.80
C CYS A 205 12.95 10.55 0.72
N ASP A 206 12.30 11.64 0.37
CA ASP A 206 10.85 11.74 0.18
C ASP A 206 10.38 11.02 -1.10
N THR A 207 11.31 10.59 -1.96
CA THR A 207 11.01 9.94 -3.25
C THR A 207 10.08 8.75 -3.11
N LYS A 208 10.24 7.97 -2.04
CA LYS A 208 9.39 6.82 -1.76
C LYS A 208 7.90 7.18 -1.68
N ASP A 209 7.58 8.25 -0.96
CA ASP A 209 6.20 8.72 -0.80
C ASP A 209 5.73 9.45 -2.06
N LEU A 210 6.63 10.24 -2.68
CA LEU A 210 6.37 10.94 -3.93
C LEU A 210 5.99 9.99 -5.09
N LEU A 211 6.47 8.74 -5.09
CA LEU A 211 6.11 7.78 -6.15
C LEU A 211 4.61 7.53 -6.24
N SER A 212 3.90 7.43 -5.10
CA SER A 212 2.43 7.30 -5.13
C SER A 212 1.75 8.57 -5.65
N GLY A 213 2.25 9.75 -5.26
CA GLY A 213 1.77 11.01 -5.81
C GLY A 213 2.00 11.15 -7.32
N TYR A 214 3.15 10.70 -7.82
CA TYR A 214 3.42 10.70 -9.28
C TYR A 214 2.47 9.75 -10.01
N ALA A 215 2.22 8.56 -9.47
CA ALA A 215 1.27 7.61 -10.06
C ALA A 215 -0.14 8.24 -10.20
N VAL A 216 -0.64 8.83 -9.11
CA VAL A 216 -1.93 9.54 -9.07
C VAL A 216 -1.99 10.68 -10.08
N ARG A 217 -1.00 11.57 -10.06
CA ARG A 217 -0.94 12.73 -10.95
C ARG A 217 -0.89 12.33 -12.41
N ASN A 218 -0.01 11.40 -12.75
CA ASN A 218 0.21 10.97 -14.13
C ASN A 218 -1.01 10.19 -14.65
N GLY A 219 -1.61 9.32 -13.83
CA GLY A 219 -2.84 8.62 -14.18
C GLY A 219 -4.01 9.56 -14.42
N MET A 220 -4.23 10.54 -13.52
CA MET A 220 -5.26 11.55 -13.70
C MET A 220 -5.03 12.38 -14.96
N TYR A 221 -3.79 12.80 -15.23
CA TYR A 221 -3.46 13.56 -16.43
C TYR A 221 -3.71 12.76 -17.71
N ALA A 222 -3.40 11.46 -17.72
CA ALA A 222 -3.72 10.58 -18.85
C ALA A 222 -5.23 10.50 -19.11
N ALA A 223 -6.06 10.40 -18.04
CA ALA A 223 -7.51 10.40 -18.17
C ALA A 223 -8.05 11.75 -18.72
N GLN A 224 -7.50 12.88 -18.28
CA GLN A 224 -7.84 14.22 -18.80
C GLN A 224 -7.46 14.37 -20.27
N LEU A 225 -6.31 13.85 -20.69
CA LEU A 225 -5.93 13.82 -22.10
C LEU A 225 -6.92 13.00 -22.96
N ALA A 226 -7.32 11.82 -22.45
CA ALA A 226 -8.30 10.98 -23.13
C ALA A 226 -9.69 11.66 -23.18
N GLU A 227 -10.12 12.36 -22.11
CA GLU A 227 -11.34 13.17 -22.11
C GLU A 227 -11.30 14.23 -23.20
N ALA A 228 -10.16 14.90 -23.35
CA ALA A 228 -9.94 15.93 -24.38
C ALA A 228 -9.85 15.37 -25.81
N GLY A 229 -9.78 14.04 -25.98
CA GLY A 229 -9.77 13.36 -27.28
C GLY A 229 -8.39 12.95 -27.79
N PHE A 230 -7.35 13.00 -26.95
CA PHE A 230 -6.05 12.41 -27.32
C PHE A 230 -6.17 10.88 -27.33
N GLN A 231 -5.40 10.26 -28.22
CA GLN A 231 -5.42 8.81 -28.42
C GLN A 231 -4.05 8.20 -28.12
N GLY A 232 -4.05 7.10 -27.37
CA GLY A 232 -2.89 6.26 -27.17
C GLY A 232 -2.81 5.11 -28.17
N PRO A 233 -1.65 4.43 -28.30
CA PRO A 233 -1.50 3.30 -29.21
C PRO A 233 -2.33 2.09 -28.72
N PRO A 234 -3.11 1.42 -29.59
CA PRO A 234 -3.91 0.26 -29.19
C PRO A 234 -3.07 -0.88 -28.57
N GLY A 235 -1.85 -1.09 -29.05
CA GLY A 235 -0.89 -2.08 -28.54
C GLY A 235 -0.03 -1.58 -27.37
N ALA A 236 -0.49 -0.57 -26.60
CA ALA A 236 0.29 0.02 -25.50
C ALA A 236 0.77 -1.01 -24.46
N LEU A 237 -0.02 -2.04 -24.18
CA LEU A 237 0.35 -3.09 -23.22
C LEU A 237 1.02 -4.30 -23.89
N ASP A 238 0.41 -4.89 -24.92
CA ASP A 238 0.72 -6.18 -25.50
C ASP A 238 1.44 -6.12 -26.85
N GLY A 239 1.62 -4.93 -27.44
CA GLY A 239 2.35 -4.72 -28.69
C GLY A 239 3.85 -5.05 -28.56
N GLU A 240 4.54 -5.22 -29.70
CA GLU A 240 5.97 -5.55 -29.78
C GLU A 240 6.87 -4.60 -28.96
N TYR A 241 6.48 -3.33 -28.85
CA TYR A 241 7.14 -2.30 -28.02
C TYR A 241 6.23 -1.84 -26.87
N GLY A 242 5.21 -2.63 -26.52
CA GLY A 242 4.30 -2.35 -25.44
C GLY A 242 4.90 -2.58 -24.06
N TYR A 243 4.14 -2.23 -23.03
CA TYR A 243 4.60 -2.21 -21.64
C TYR A 243 5.17 -3.55 -21.15
N TYR A 244 4.48 -4.67 -21.47
CA TYR A 244 4.96 -6.00 -21.06
C TYR A 244 6.28 -6.40 -21.69
N HIS A 245 6.57 -5.95 -22.92
CA HIS A 245 7.86 -6.21 -23.58
C HIS A 245 8.94 -5.21 -23.13
N ALA A 246 8.58 -3.95 -22.92
CA ALA A 246 9.55 -2.92 -22.54
C ALA A 246 10.02 -3.08 -21.08
N PHE A 247 9.11 -3.42 -20.18
CA PHE A 247 9.37 -3.46 -18.72
C PHE A 247 9.33 -4.87 -18.13
N GLY A 248 8.80 -5.85 -18.85
CA GLY A 248 8.73 -7.27 -18.49
C GLY A 248 9.54 -8.16 -19.43
N ASP A 249 9.16 -9.42 -19.48
CA ASP A 249 9.77 -10.44 -20.33
C ASP A 249 8.85 -10.83 -21.50
N GLY A 250 7.80 -10.06 -21.75
CA GLY A 250 6.81 -10.24 -22.79
C GLY A 250 5.38 -10.34 -22.28
N TYR A 251 4.43 -10.37 -23.19
CA TYR A 251 3.02 -10.50 -22.90
C TYR A 251 2.55 -11.95 -22.92
N ASP A 252 1.81 -12.34 -21.88
CA ASP A 252 1.07 -13.60 -21.81
C ASP A 252 -0.42 -13.27 -21.58
N PRO A 253 -1.34 -13.74 -22.44
CA PRO A 253 -2.77 -13.55 -22.23
C PRO A 253 -3.28 -14.05 -20.88
N ASP A 254 -2.61 -15.02 -20.26
CA ASP A 254 -2.98 -15.54 -18.94
C ASP A 254 -2.86 -14.48 -17.83
N PHE A 255 -2.10 -13.41 -18.01
CA PHE A 255 -2.07 -12.28 -17.06
C PHE A 255 -3.42 -11.61 -16.88
N LEU A 256 -4.27 -11.63 -17.90
CA LEU A 256 -5.61 -11.07 -17.89
C LEU A 256 -6.71 -12.10 -17.57
N ALA A 257 -6.37 -13.39 -17.53
CA ALA A 257 -7.37 -14.47 -17.45
C ALA A 257 -8.20 -14.46 -16.16
N GLY A 258 -7.67 -13.89 -15.07
CA GLY A 258 -8.33 -13.75 -13.77
C GLY A 258 -9.28 -12.56 -13.67
N ILE A 259 -9.14 -11.56 -14.54
CA ILE A 259 -9.90 -10.30 -14.44
C ILE A 259 -11.41 -10.55 -14.49
N GLY A 260 -12.16 -9.99 -13.55
CA GLY A 260 -13.60 -10.19 -13.43
C GLY A 260 -14.07 -11.57 -12.95
N LYS A 261 -13.14 -12.49 -12.58
CA LYS A 261 -13.45 -13.79 -11.98
C LYS A 261 -13.08 -13.85 -10.51
N GLU A 262 -11.93 -13.34 -10.18
CA GLU A 262 -11.39 -13.23 -8.83
C GLU A 262 -11.07 -11.75 -8.61
N PHE A 263 -11.77 -11.13 -7.67
CA PHE A 263 -11.57 -9.72 -7.37
C PHE A 263 -10.29 -9.56 -6.53
N VAL A 264 -9.30 -8.91 -7.10
CA VAL A 264 -7.98 -8.71 -6.49
C VAL A 264 -8.08 -8.05 -5.12
N ILE A 265 -9.00 -7.10 -4.95
CA ILE A 265 -9.22 -6.42 -3.67
C ILE A 265 -9.59 -7.38 -2.53
N ALA A 266 -10.21 -8.52 -2.80
CA ALA A 266 -10.59 -9.51 -1.79
C ALA A 266 -9.39 -10.12 -1.07
N GLU A 267 -8.24 -10.20 -1.75
CA GLU A 267 -6.97 -10.74 -1.24
C GLU A 267 -6.06 -9.66 -0.62
N THR A 268 -6.60 -8.47 -0.36
CA THR A 268 -5.84 -7.40 0.28
C THR A 268 -5.65 -7.67 1.76
N GLY A 269 -4.40 -7.61 2.21
CA GLY A 269 -4.02 -7.57 3.62
C GLY A 269 -3.82 -6.14 4.12
N PHE A 270 -3.61 -5.99 5.43
CA PHE A 270 -3.40 -4.70 6.09
C PHE A 270 -2.22 -4.76 7.04
N LYS A 271 -1.48 -3.69 7.16
CA LYS A 271 -0.35 -3.60 8.08
C LYS A 271 -0.81 -3.15 9.48
N PRO A 272 -0.76 -4.00 10.50
CA PRO A 272 -1.02 -3.58 11.87
C PRO A 272 0.15 -2.81 12.47
N HIS A 273 1.34 -2.98 11.91
CA HIS A 273 2.60 -2.41 12.36
C HIS A 273 3.14 -1.43 11.32
N ALA A 274 3.96 -0.48 11.75
CA ALA A 274 4.66 0.43 10.84
C ALA A 274 5.83 -0.29 10.12
N GLY A 275 6.29 0.29 9.01
CA GLY A 275 7.47 -0.18 8.30
C GLY A 275 7.22 -1.24 7.22
N CYS A 276 8.31 -1.87 6.78
CA CYS A 276 8.30 -2.79 5.66
C CYS A 276 7.49 -4.06 5.97
N ARG A 277 6.61 -4.49 5.05
CA ARG A 277 5.81 -5.71 5.23
C ARG A 277 6.66 -6.95 5.56
N HIS A 278 7.87 -7.04 5.04
CA HIS A 278 8.76 -8.18 5.27
C HIS A 278 9.32 -8.28 6.69
N VAL A 279 9.19 -7.24 7.54
CA VAL A 279 9.60 -7.32 8.96
C VAL A 279 8.44 -7.70 9.89
N HIS A 280 7.18 -7.64 9.43
CA HIS A 280 6.00 -7.87 10.28
C HIS A 280 5.97 -9.28 10.87
N ALA A 281 6.29 -10.32 10.09
CA ALA A 281 6.39 -11.67 10.61
C ALA A 281 7.46 -11.79 11.73
N CYS A 282 8.53 -10.98 11.68
CA CYS A 282 9.52 -10.92 12.75
C CYS A 282 8.95 -10.24 14.01
N VAL A 283 8.13 -9.20 13.84
CA VAL A 283 7.41 -8.58 14.98
C VAL A 283 6.52 -9.60 15.67
N ASP A 284 5.66 -10.27 14.90
CA ASP A 284 4.69 -11.22 15.42
C ASP A 284 5.37 -12.44 16.06
N ALA A 285 6.42 -12.99 15.43
CA ALA A 285 7.21 -14.08 16.00
C ALA A 285 7.90 -13.67 17.31
N THR A 286 8.39 -12.42 17.40
CA THR A 286 8.98 -11.91 18.64
C THR A 286 7.93 -11.73 19.73
N ASN A 287 6.74 -11.23 19.41
CA ASN A 287 5.65 -11.11 20.37
C ASN A 287 5.18 -12.49 20.85
N ASN A 288 5.05 -13.49 19.97
CA ASN A 288 4.74 -14.86 20.36
C ASN A 288 5.80 -15.46 21.30
N LEU A 289 7.07 -15.11 21.13
CA LEU A 289 8.14 -15.49 22.05
C LEU A 289 7.93 -14.83 23.41
N LEU A 290 7.64 -13.52 23.45
CA LEU A 290 7.43 -12.75 24.68
C LEU A 290 6.20 -13.23 25.49
N GLU A 291 5.14 -13.70 24.81
CA GLU A 291 3.96 -14.30 25.43
C GLU A 291 4.27 -15.63 26.14
N GLN A 292 5.20 -16.41 25.62
CA GLN A 292 5.62 -17.69 26.21
C GLN A 292 6.59 -17.50 27.36
N GLY A 293 7.37 -16.42 27.38
CA GLY A 293 8.30 -16.07 28.43
C GLY A 293 9.16 -14.87 28.04
N GLN A 294 9.45 -14.01 29.00
CA GLN A 294 10.27 -12.83 28.80
C GLN A 294 11.73 -13.14 29.17
N PRO A 295 12.66 -13.12 28.20
CA PRO A 295 14.08 -13.29 28.50
C PRO A 295 14.61 -12.08 29.28
N ASP A 296 15.52 -12.32 30.24
CA ASP A 296 16.32 -11.23 30.81
C ASP A 296 17.28 -10.71 29.72
N LEU A 297 16.98 -9.52 29.17
CA LEU A 297 17.72 -8.94 28.06
C LEU A 297 19.21 -8.71 28.38
N SER A 298 19.58 -8.54 29.67
CA SER A 298 20.97 -8.44 30.10
C SER A 298 21.75 -9.76 29.99
N GLN A 299 21.04 -10.87 29.95
CA GLN A 299 21.59 -12.24 29.83
C GLN A 299 21.49 -12.77 28.38
N VAL A 300 20.96 -12.02 27.44
CA VAL A 300 20.91 -12.47 26.04
C VAL A 300 22.32 -12.59 25.48
N GLU A 301 22.64 -13.78 24.98
CA GLU A 301 23.91 -14.11 24.32
C GLU A 301 23.75 -13.99 22.77
N LYS A 302 22.66 -14.57 22.25
CA LYS A 302 22.41 -14.65 20.81
C LYS A 302 20.92 -14.52 20.50
N ILE A 303 20.62 -13.85 19.39
CA ILE A 303 19.29 -13.77 18.78
C ILE A 303 19.42 -14.29 17.35
N LYS A 304 18.58 -15.26 16.96
CA LYS A 304 18.55 -15.78 15.60
C LYS A 304 17.20 -15.48 14.97
N VAL A 305 17.22 -14.88 13.78
CA VAL A 305 16.04 -14.55 12.97
C VAL A 305 16.08 -15.36 11.69
N GLY A 306 15.23 -16.36 11.57
CA GLY A 306 15.08 -17.20 10.38
C GLY A 306 13.89 -16.73 9.52
N SER A 307 14.10 -16.49 8.22
CA SER A 307 13.04 -16.09 7.30
C SER A 307 13.37 -16.51 5.85
N TYR A 308 12.51 -16.16 4.90
CA TYR A 308 12.66 -16.49 3.49
C TYR A 308 13.63 -15.54 2.77
N LYS A 309 14.16 -15.98 1.62
CA LYS A 309 15.21 -15.29 0.84
C LYS A 309 14.90 -13.81 0.58
N ASN A 310 13.64 -13.50 0.22
CA ASN A 310 13.29 -12.12 -0.09
C ASN A 310 13.24 -11.20 1.15
N ALA A 311 12.90 -11.74 2.33
CA ALA A 311 12.90 -10.99 3.59
C ALA A 311 14.31 -10.69 4.10
N ILE A 312 15.29 -11.54 3.78
CA ILE A 312 16.67 -11.41 4.25
C ILE A 312 17.61 -10.74 3.24
N THR A 313 17.10 -9.87 2.37
CA THR A 313 17.93 -9.15 1.40
C THR A 313 19.00 -8.31 2.12
N PRO A 314 20.30 -8.56 1.89
CA PRO A 314 21.38 -8.00 2.71
C PRO A 314 21.48 -6.49 2.69
N SER A 315 21.19 -5.85 1.56
CA SER A 315 21.47 -4.43 1.34
C SER A 315 20.65 -3.46 2.20
N PHE A 316 19.45 -3.85 2.65
CA PHE A 316 18.59 -2.97 3.43
C PHE A 316 17.74 -3.65 4.51
N ARG A 317 17.48 -4.98 4.42
CA ARG A 317 16.70 -5.69 5.43
C ARG A 317 17.56 -6.41 6.46
N VAL A 318 18.83 -6.64 6.16
CA VAL A 318 19.83 -7.13 7.10
C VAL A 318 20.87 -6.03 7.35
N LYS A 319 20.39 -4.88 7.87
CA LYS A 319 21.21 -3.71 8.17
C LYS A 319 21.32 -3.53 9.68
N TYR A 320 22.55 -3.47 10.20
CA TYR A 320 22.87 -3.33 11.61
C TYR A 320 23.13 -1.88 12.02
N ASP A 321 23.61 -1.07 11.09
CA ASP A 321 24.03 0.32 11.28
C ASP A 321 23.02 1.29 10.64
N CYS A 322 21.78 1.27 11.11
CA CYS A 322 20.77 2.20 10.63
C CYS A 322 21.09 3.63 11.10
N ASP A 323 20.96 4.60 10.19
CA ASP A 323 21.18 6.02 10.43
C ASP A 323 19.90 6.87 10.42
N SER A 324 18.77 6.24 10.15
CA SER A 324 17.45 6.88 10.10
C SER A 324 16.33 5.95 10.49
N VAL A 325 15.19 6.53 10.91
CA VAL A 325 13.93 5.80 11.20
C VAL A 325 13.46 5.00 9.98
N ASN A 326 13.64 5.56 8.78
CA ASN A 326 13.28 4.87 7.54
C ASN A 326 14.09 3.58 7.35
N GLN A 327 15.41 3.63 7.53
CA GLN A 327 16.25 2.43 7.47
C GLN A 327 15.90 1.43 8.56
N ALA A 328 15.70 1.90 9.78
CA ALA A 328 15.31 1.08 10.93
C ALA A 328 13.99 0.31 10.66
N GLY A 329 13.01 0.98 10.04
CA GLY A 329 11.71 0.37 9.66
C GLY A 329 11.79 -0.76 8.64
N PHE A 330 12.96 -0.99 8.03
CA PHE A 330 13.22 -2.10 7.10
C PHE A 330 14.16 -3.17 7.67
N SER A 331 14.84 -2.90 8.80
CA SER A 331 15.91 -3.75 9.34
C SER A 331 15.40 -4.83 10.28
N LEU A 332 15.56 -6.11 9.92
CA LEU A 332 15.26 -7.24 10.80
C LEU A 332 16.07 -7.22 12.11
N PRO A 333 17.39 -6.95 12.11
CA PRO A 333 18.15 -6.83 13.37
C PRO A 333 17.61 -5.76 14.31
N VAL A 334 17.23 -4.60 13.78
CA VAL A 334 16.63 -3.52 14.58
C VAL A 334 15.22 -3.89 15.03
N THR A 335 14.40 -4.48 14.14
CA THR A 335 13.03 -4.89 14.45
C THR A 335 12.97 -5.81 15.65
N VAL A 336 13.69 -6.94 15.62
CA VAL A 336 13.68 -7.90 16.73
C VAL A 336 14.20 -7.26 18.03
N SER A 337 15.24 -6.41 17.94
CA SER A 337 15.82 -5.74 19.10
C SER A 337 14.87 -4.72 19.74
N VAL A 338 14.15 -3.96 18.94
CA VAL A 338 13.13 -3.02 19.44
C VAL A 338 11.96 -3.77 20.05
N VAL A 339 11.41 -4.78 19.37
CA VAL A 339 10.25 -5.54 19.88
C VAL A 339 10.58 -6.27 21.16
N LEU A 340 11.76 -6.86 21.32
CA LEU A 340 12.21 -7.44 22.59
C LEU A 340 12.24 -6.42 23.74
N ASN A 341 12.58 -5.16 23.45
CA ASN A 341 12.63 -4.11 24.47
C ASN A 341 11.26 -3.49 24.77
N ARG A 342 10.37 -3.38 23.79
CA ARG A 342 9.16 -2.54 23.87
C ARG A 342 7.86 -3.33 23.76
N GLY A 343 7.87 -4.54 23.20
CA GLY A 343 6.69 -5.37 22.95
C GLY A 343 5.79 -4.86 21.82
N SER A 344 6.25 -3.84 21.05
CA SER A 344 5.46 -3.19 20.00
C SER A 344 6.34 -2.71 18.85
N TRP A 345 5.71 -2.38 17.70
CA TRP A 345 6.39 -1.89 16.51
C TRP A 345 5.53 -0.84 15.80
N TYR A 346 5.46 0.35 16.40
CA TYR A 346 4.85 1.54 15.83
C TYR A 346 5.92 2.58 15.49
N LYS A 347 5.52 3.71 14.92
CA LYS A 347 6.45 4.79 14.54
C LYS A 347 7.35 5.24 15.71
N GLU A 348 6.78 5.37 16.90
CA GLU A 348 7.47 5.78 18.12
C GLU A 348 8.47 4.70 18.60
N ASP A 349 8.17 3.44 18.34
CA ASP A 349 9.05 2.33 18.68
C ASP A 349 10.22 2.26 17.72
N ILE A 350 9.96 2.43 16.41
CA ILE A 350 11.02 2.51 15.39
C ILE A 350 11.97 3.67 15.67
N ALA A 351 11.43 4.83 16.11
CA ALA A 351 12.24 5.99 16.48
C ALA A 351 13.19 5.75 17.67
N ALA A 352 12.99 4.67 18.41
CA ALA A 352 13.90 4.26 19.49
C ALA A 352 15.09 3.40 19.02
N PHE A 353 15.28 3.23 17.72
CA PHE A 353 16.29 2.34 17.13
C PHE A 353 17.71 2.62 17.61
N ASP A 354 18.06 3.87 17.91
CA ASP A 354 19.39 4.31 18.36
C ASP A 354 19.57 4.31 19.88
N GLN A 355 18.54 3.91 20.64
CA GLN A 355 18.65 3.83 22.11
C GLN A 355 19.62 2.73 22.54
N ALA A 356 20.38 2.98 23.60
CA ALA A 356 21.42 2.08 24.10
C ALA A 356 20.93 0.66 24.32
N ALA A 357 19.74 0.49 24.92
CA ALA A 357 19.15 -0.84 25.18
C ALA A 357 18.86 -1.64 23.89
N VAL A 358 18.48 -0.97 22.82
CA VAL A 358 18.28 -1.59 21.49
C VAL A 358 19.64 -1.91 20.87
N GLN A 359 20.58 -0.96 20.91
CA GLN A 359 21.90 -1.10 20.32
C GLN A 359 22.78 -2.15 21.00
N GLU A 360 22.51 -2.51 22.27
CA GLU A 360 23.13 -3.65 22.94
C GLU A 360 22.69 -5.00 22.37
N LEU A 361 21.51 -5.10 21.78
CA LEU A 361 20.98 -6.36 21.22
C LEU A 361 21.31 -6.51 19.73
N VAL A 362 21.26 -5.44 18.95
CA VAL A 362 21.49 -5.45 17.49
C VAL A 362 22.70 -6.27 17.05
N PRO A 363 23.89 -6.13 17.68
CA PRO A 363 25.06 -6.94 17.29
C PRO A 363 24.97 -8.43 17.63
N LYS A 364 24.03 -8.84 18.48
CA LYS A 364 23.79 -10.24 18.86
C LYS A 364 22.85 -10.96 17.89
N VAL A 365 22.26 -10.24 16.94
CA VAL A 365 21.31 -10.76 15.97
C VAL A 365 22.04 -11.42 14.82
N GLU A 366 21.69 -12.67 14.54
CA GLU A 366 22.06 -13.41 13.34
C GLU A 366 20.81 -13.62 12.48
N VAL A 367 20.80 -13.07 11.26
CA VAL A 367 19.71 -13.29 10.29
C VAL A 367 20.12 -14.40 9.34
N VAL A 368 19.27 -15.43 9.22
CA VAL A 368 19.55 -16.63 8.42
C VAL A 368 18.39 -16.99 7.50
N LEU A 369 18.72 -17.67 6.40
CA LEU A 369 17.71 -18.35 5.58
C LEU A 369 17.17 -19.55 6.38
N ASP A 370 15.86 -19.58 6.63
CA ASP A 370 15.17 -20.77 7.13
C ASP A 370 14.61 -21.54 5.93
N GLU A 371 15.17 -22.71 5.66
CA GLU A 371 14.86 -23.50 4.46
C GLU A 371 13.39 -23.91 4.39
N GLN A 372 12.75 -24.20 5.54
CA GLN A 372 11.34 -24.57 5.58
C GLN A 372 10.45 -23.38 5.30
N ILE A 373 10.73 -22.23 5.91
CA ILE A 373 9.99 -20.98 5.68
C ILE A 373 10.20 -20.53 4.23
N ASN A 374 11.40 -20.67 3.71
CA ASN A 374 11.71 -20.31 2.32
C ASN A 374 11.01 -21.21 1.29
N ALA A 375 10.82 -22.50 1.60
CA ALA A 375 10.09 -23.42 0.73
C ALA A 375 8.59 -23.09 0.64
N ASP A 376 8.03 -22.49 1.69
CA ASP A 376 6.63 -22.07 1.74
C ASP A 376 6.40 -20.69 1.05
N TRP A 377 7.45 -19.95 0.72
CA TRP A 377 7.34 -18.66 0.05
C TRP A 377 7.11 -18.84 -1.46
N PRO A 378 6.23 -18.06 -2.14
CA PRO A 378 5.60 -16.80 -1.70
C PRO A 378 4.22 -16.96 -1.01
N GLU A 379 3.67 -18.15 -0.87
CA GLU A 379 2.34 -18.37 -0.26
C GLU A 379 2.31 -17.94 1.20
N LYS A 380 3.42 -18.16 1.94
CA LYS A 380 3.55 -17.77 3.34
C LYS A 380 4.75 -16.84 3.53
N ASN A 381 4.56 -15.81 4.33
CA ASN A 381 5.58 -14.82 4.67
C ASN A 381 6.05 -15.00 6.12
N GLY A 382 6.50 -16.22 6.48
CA GLY A 382 6.80 -16.60 7.84
C GLY A 382 8.11 -16.06 8.41
N CYS A 383 8.23 -16.15 9.74
CA CYS A 383 9.47 -15.86 10.48
C CYS A 383 9.57 -16.72 11.74
N ARG A 384 10.80 -17.05 12.11
CA ARG A 384 11.17 -17.70 13.39
C ARG A 384 12.17 -16.83 14.12
N VAL A 385 11.97 -16.64 15.42
CA VAL A 385 12.89 -15.91 16.30
C VAL A 385 13.29 -16.83 17.45
N GLU A 386 14.59 -16.97 17.66
CA GLU A 386 15.17 -17.72 18.76
C GLU A 386 16.07 -16.80 19.59
N VAL A 387 15.88 -16.76 20.90
CA VAL A 387 16.71 -15.99 21.84
C VAL A 387 17.39 -16.96 22.80
N THR A 388 18.71 -16.99 22.79
CA THR A 388 19.53 -17.83 23.71
C THR A 388 20.18 -16.94 24.76
N THR A 389 20.07 -17.32 26.04
CA THR A 389 20.72 -16.63 27.14
C THR A 389 22.09 -17.24 27.45
N LYS A 390 22.91 -16.52 28.22
CA LYS A 390 24.22 -16.99 28.71
C LYS A 390 24.12 -18.23 29.62
N SER A 391 22.94 -18.49 30.25
CA SER A 391 22.65 -19.70 31.00
C SER A 391 22.29 -20.88 30.11
N GLY A 392 22.05 -20.67 28.82
CA GLY A 392 21.63 -21.67 27.86
C GLY A 392 20.11 -21.83 27.75
N ASP A 393 19.32 -20.97 28.39
CA ASP A 393 17.88 -20.96 28.21
C ASP A 393 17.52 -20.51 26.80
N LEU A 394 16.57 -21.20 26.16
CA LEU A 394 16.08 -20.93 24.81
C LEU A 394 14.64 -20.45 24.87
N PHE A 395 14.38 -19.30 24.23
CA PHE A 395 13.05 -18.76 23.96
C PHE A 395 12.83 -18.78 22.46
N GLU A 396 11.63 -19.18 22.01
CA GLU A 396 11.34 -19.33 20.59
C GLU A 396 9.95 -18.79 20.27
N GLY A 397 9.83 -18.10 19.14
CA GLY A 397 8.56 -17.68 18.56
C GLY A 397 8.55 -17.89 17.06
N HIS A 398 7.38 -18.23 16.51
CA HIS A 398 7.21 -18.52 15.09
C HIS A 398 5.83 -18.09 14.61
N VAL A 399 5.77 -17.59 13.36
CA VAL A 399 4.52 -17.38 12.61
C VAL A 399 4.69 -17.85 11.18
N SER A 400 3.63 -18.40 10.60
CA SER A 400 3.57 -18.75 9.17
C SER A 400 3.03 -17.62 8.32
N TYR A 401 2.05 -16.88 8.84
CA TYR A 401 1.46 -15.70 8.22
C TYR A 401 1.53 -14.53 9.19
N ALA A 402 2.10 -13.43 8.77
CA ALA A 402 2.09 -12.21 9.58
C ALA A 402 0.64 -11.72 9.80
N LEU A 403 0.40 -11.09 10.95
CA LEU A 403 -0.89 -10.48 11.23
C LEU A 403 -1.25 -9.45 10.14
N GLY A 404 -2.51 -9.50 9.71
CA GLY A 404 -3.04 -8.69 8.61
C GLY A 404 -2.83 -9.27 7.21
N GLU A 405 -2.26 -10.49 7.05
CA GLU A 405 -2.38 -11.25 5.80
C GLU A 405 -3.83 -11.76 5.61
N PRO A 406 -4.28 -12.05 4.39
CA PRO A 406 -5.62 -12.60 4.16
C PRO A 406 -5.93 -13.84 5.00
N GLU A 407 -4.94 -14.71 5.21
CA GLU A 407 -5.05 -15.95 6.00
C GLU A 407 -4.95 -15.73 7.52
N ASN A 408 -4.49 -14.56 7.95
CA ASN A 408 -4.36 -14.15 9.34
C ASN A 408 -4.83 -12.70 9.50
N MET A 409 -6.07 -12.44 9.08
CA MET A 409 -6.63 -11.09 9.01
C MET A 409 -6.85 -10.49 10.39
N LEU A 410 -6.71 -9.16 10.46
CA LEU A 410 -7.13 -8.39 11.63
C LEU A 410 -8.60 -8.64 11.95
N SER A 411 -8.91 -8.86 13.22
CA SER A 411 -10.28 -8.81 13.72
C SER A 411 -10.85 -7.39 13.61
N ASP A 412 -12.16 -7.24 13.66
CA ASP A 412 -12.81 -5.92 13.63
C ASP A 412 -12.31 -5.03 14.80
N ALA A 413 -12.03 -5.61 15.99
CA ALA A 413 -11.48 -4.90 17.12
C ALA A 413 -10.03 -4.42 16.89
N GLU A 414 -9.19 -5.20 16.19
CA GLU A 414 -7.83 -4.80 15.84
C GLU A 414 -7.83 -3.74 14.74
N PHE A 415 -8.75 -3.80 13.78
CA PHE A 415 -8.98 -2.71 12.84
C PHE A 415 -9.37 -1.41 13.55
N GLU A 416 -10.35 -1.48 14.45
CA GLU A 416 -10.76 -0.31 15.23
C GLU A 416 -9.60 0.26 16.05
N ALA A 417 -8.81 -0.60 16.70
CA ALA A 417 -7.64 -0.17 17.46
C ALA A 417 -6.60 0.53 16.57
N LYS A 418 -6.33 0.01 15.38
CA LYS A 418 -5.45 0.64 14.39
C LYS A 418 -5.98 2.01 13.96
N PHE A 419 -7.26 2.10 13.60
CA PHE A 419 -7.86 3.36 13.15
C PHE A 419 -7.84 4.43 14.25
N ARG A 420 -8.17 4.04 15.49
CA ARG A 420 -8.09 4.94 16.66
C ARG A 420 -6.66 5.40 16.92
N TYR A 421 -5.68 4.51 16.84
CA TYR A 421 -4.26 4.87 16.98
C TYR A 421 -3.86 5.91 15.92
N LEU A 422 -4.16 5.66 14.65
CA LEU A 422 -3.76 6.53 13.54
C LEU A 422 -4.48 7.89 13.56
N ALA A 423 -5.79 7.92 13.82
CA ALA A 423 -6.59 9.13 13.78
C ALA A 423 -6.59 9.92 15.11
N ASN A 424 -6.02 9.36 16.18
CA ASN A 424 -6.00 9.99 17.50
C ASN A 424 -5.41 11.40 17.47
N GLY A 425 -6.20 12.38 17.92
CA GLY A 425 -5.83 13.80 17.96
C GLY A 425 -5.81 14.49 16.59
N ALA A 426 -6.01 13.79 15.47
CA ALA A 426 -6.15 14.38 14.12
C ALA A 426 -7.51 15.00 13.92
N ILE A 427 -8.54 14.26 14.33
CA ILE A 427 -9.94 14.59 14.15
C ILE A 427 -10.70 14.38 15.47
N PRO A 428 -11.95 14.86 15.58
CA PRO A 428 -12.79 14.60 16.75
C PRO A 428 -13.02 13.12 17.01
N GLU A 429 -13.13 12.71 18.28
CA GLU A 429 -13.37 11.30 18.66
C GLU A 429 -14.66 10.73 18.05
N ASP A 430 -15.71 11.55 17.94
CA ASP A 430 -16.96 11.15 17.29
C ASP A 430 -16.74 10.83 15.80
N ASN A 431 -15.86 11.57 15.12
CA ASN A 431 -15.50 11.32 13.73
C ASN A 431 -14.67 10.03 13.59
N ILE A 432 -13.77 9.74 14.55
CA ILE A 432 -13.02 8.47 14.57
C ILE A 432 -14.01 7.30 14.66
N THR A 433 -14.96 7.41 15.60
CA THR A 433 -16.00 6.38 15.77
C THR A 433 -16.86 6.23 14.50
N ALA A 434 -17.21 7.34 13.85
CA ALA A 434 -17.98 7.33 12.61
C ALA A 434 -17.17 6.67 11.46
N LEU A 435 -15.87 6.96 11.32
CA LEU A 435 -14.99 6.31 10.34
C LEU A 435 -14.87 4.80 10.60
N CYS A 436 -14.74 4.35 11.86
CA CYS A 436 -14.73 2.93 12.16
C CYS A 436 -16.02 2.23 11.71
N ASN A 437 -17.18 2.85 11.94
CA ASN A 437 -18.47 2.33 11.51
C ASN A 437 -18.65 2.40 9.99
N MET A 438 -17.98 3.33 9.32
CA MET A 438 -18.06 3.53 7.86
C MET A 438 -17.51 2.34 7.07
N VAL A 439 -16.64 1.52 7.66
CA VAL A 439 -16.08 0.32 7.00
C VAL A 439 -17.17 -0.54 6.36
N ASP A 440 -18.28 -0.77 7.06
CA ASP A 440 -19.36 -1.62 6.57
C ASP A 440 -20.46 -0.83 5.80
N THR A 441 -20.42 0.50 5.83
CA THR A 441 -21.50 1.36 5.31
C THR A 441 -21.05 2.35 4.24
N VAL A 442 -19.80 2.28 3.77
CA VAL A 442 -19.29 3.16 2.69
C VAL A 442 -20.20 3.12 1.45
N ALA A 443 -20.70 1.94 1.09
CA ALA A 443 -21.58 1.80 -0.06
C ALA A 443 -22.96 2.48 0.11
N ASP A 444 -23.36 2.81 1.32
CA ASP A 444 -24.64 3.45 1.63
C ASP A 444 -24.58 4.98 1.53
N ILE A 445 -23.38 5.55 1.37
CA ILE A 445 -23.17 7.00 1.23
C ILE A 445 -23.79 7.47 -0.10
N ASN A 446 -24.59 8.52 -0.02
CA ASN A 446 -25.15 9.17 -1.21
C ASN A 446 -24.37 10.39 -1.66
N ASP A 447 -23.59 11.01 -0.75
CA ASP A 447 -22.78 12.19 -1.00
C ASP A 447 -21.41 12.01 -0.33
N MET A 448 -20.33 12.13 -1.10
CA MET A 448 -18.95 11.97 -0.61
C MET A 448 -18.58 12.94 0.51
N SER A 449 -19.29 14.06 0.64
CA SER A 449 -19.08 14.98 1.77
C SER A 449 -19.36 14.32 3.12
N GLU A 450 -20.21 13.29 3.18
CA GLU A 450 -20.44 12.50 4.40
C GLU A 450 -19.14 11.83 4.89
N LEU A 451 -18.33 11.30 3.98
CA LEU A 451 -17.04 10.69 4.30
C LEU A 451 -15.95 11.74 4.54
N VAL A 452 -15.83 12.71 3.62
CA VAL A 452 -14.75 13.70 3.63
C VAL A 452 -14.85 14.64 4.85
N ASN A 453 -16.05 15.01 5.28
CA ASN A 453 -16.23 15.83 6.48
C ASN A 453 -15.74 15.14 7.77
N LEU A 454 -15.71 13.81 7.81
CA LEU A 454 -15.16 13.08 8.95
C LEU A 454 -13.63 13.23 9.07
N THR A 455 -12.94 13.63 8.00
CA THR A 455 -11.49 13.82 7.99
C THR A 455 -11.04 15.22 8.45
N LEU A 456 -11.98 16.13 8.70
CA LEU A 456 -11.67 17.50 9.09
C LEU A 456 -11.24 17.59 10.56
N PRO A 457 -10.24 18.42 10.88
CA PRO A 457 -9.86 18.73 12.26
C PRO A 457 -11.00 19.46 13.00
N LYS A 458 -10.84 19.69 14.31
CA LYS A 458 -11.83 20.42 15.13
C LYS A 458 -11.93 21.89 14.75
#